data_104ea4eb898350985e4546a11fc53bc2
#
_entry.id   104ea4eb898350985e4546a11fc53bc2
#
_cell.length_a   1.000
_cell.length_b   1.000
_cell.length_c   1.000
_cell.angle_alpha   90.00
_cell.angle_beta   90.00
_cell.angle_gamma   90.00
#
_symmetry.space_group_name_H-M   'P 1'
#
loop_
_entity.id
_entity.type
_entity.pdbx_description
1 polymer ?
#
loop_
_entity_poly.entity_id
_entity_poly.type
_entity_poly.pdbx_seq_one_letter_code
_entity_poly.pdbx_strand_id
1 'polypeptide(L)'
;MALHSNKVKAKIIKSTFACQRDGLTIRGTEYRPEGDCLPIAIVSHGFMAFQDTVRQYAVVLAEMGYVSYCFDFCGGCVIKGKSDGSTAEMSVLTEVKDLEAVIRYARGREYSNPEEILLMGCSQGGFVSAIAASKLNGIISKLVMFYPALCIPDDARAGKMMFAKFDPGNIPDIIRCGPMKLGKCYVRDVIGMDTYQEIQDFSGDILIVHGTKDKIVNMEYSKRAYEMYSENRGKNDGAGTVSFFPLDGGRHGFSKRHDRAAIGYLKQFLAVGSP
;
A
#
# COMPACT_ATOMS: atom_id res chain seq x y z
N MET A 1 -30.29 -31.26 -7.36
CA MET A 1 -30.85 -30.01 -6.86
C MET A 1 -29.70 -29.16 -6.33
N ALA A 2 -29.25 -28.18 -7.10
CA ALA A 2 -28.18 -27.27 -6.69
C ALA A 2 -28.83 -26.13 -5.86
N LEU A 3 -28.54 -26.09 -4.58
CA LEU A 3 -28.89 -24.99 -3.71
C LEU A 3 -28.11 -23.74 -4.13
N HIS A 4 -28.74 -22.86 -4.88
CA HIS A 4 -28.26 -21.49 -5.07
C HIS A 4 -28.40 -20.76 -3.74
N SER A 5 -27.36 -20.74 -2.95
CA SER A 5 -27.29 -19.83 -1.82
C SER A 5 -27.21 -18.40 -2.37
N ASN A 6 -28.31 -17.69 -2.37
CA ASN A 6 -28.33 -16.24 -2.51
C ASN A 6 -27.57 -15.65 -1.31
N LYS A 7 -26.26 -15.48 -1.42
CA LYS A 7 -25.51 -14.65 -0.47
C LYS A 7 -26.07 -13.23 -0.60
N VAL A 8 -26.90 -12.82 0.33
CA VAL A 8 -27.31 -11.42 0.50
C VAL A 8 -26.02 -10.61 0.61
N LYS A 9 -25.78 -9.69 -0.31
CA LYS A 9 -24.62 -8.79 -0.24
C LYS A 9 -24.71 -8.05 1.09
N ALA A 10 -23.71 -8.21 1.94
CA ALA A 10 -23.64 -7.48 3.20
C ALA A 10 -23.73 -5.97 2.91
N LYS A 11 -24.57 -5.27 3.67
CA LYS A 11 -24.71 -3.82 3.57
C LYS A 11 -23.41 -3.18 4.04
N ILE A 12 -22.77 -2.40 3.16
CA ILE A 12 -21.55 -1.67 3.49
C ILE A 12 -21.91 -0.22 3.83
N ILE A 13 -21.58 0.18 5.04
CA ILE A 13 -21.69 1.57 5.51
C ILE A 13 -20.46 2.31 5.01
N LYS A 14 -20.67 3.46 4.36
CA LYS A 14 -19.60 4.35 3.92
C LYS A 14 -19.62 5.61 4.77
N SER A 15 -18.49 5.96 5.37
CA SER A 15 -18.29 7.18 6.15
C SER A 15 -16.94 7.83 5.86
N THR A 16 -16.81 9.11 6.17
CA THR A 16 -15.51 9.79 6.14
C THR A 16 -14.87 9.72 7.51
N PHE A 17 -13.54 9.70 7.53
CA PHE A 17 -12.79 9.81 8.78
C PHE A 17 -11.66 10.84 8.66
N ALA A 18 -11.16 11.28 9.81
CA ALA A 18 -9.96 12.10 9.91
C ALA A 18 -9.14 11.68 11.13
N CYS A 19 -7.83 11.69 10.99
CA CYS A 19 -6.88 11.49 12.09
C CYS A 19 -5.70 12.45 11.97
N GLN A 20 -4.85 12.51 13.00
CA GLN A 20 -3.77 13.50 13.09
C GLN A 20 -2.40 12.81 13.02
N ARG A 21 -1.48 13.46 12.31
CA ARG A 21 -0.05 13.15 12.31
C ARG A 21 0.77 14.44 12.34
N ASP A 22 1.51 14.71 13.41
CA ASP A 22 2.41 15.87 13.57
C ASP A 22 1.73 17.22 13.24
N GLY A 23 0.47 17.41 13.68
CA GLY A 23 -0.32 18.62 13.42
C GLY A 23 -1.00 18.69 12.05
N LEU A 24 -0.77 17.71 11.17
CA LEU A 24 -1.46 17.59 9.89
C LEU A 24 -2.66 16.64 9.99
N THR A 25 -3.75 17.00 9.32
CA THR A 25 -4.96 16.18 9.28
C THR A 25 -4.92 15.26 8.07
N ILE A 26 -4.95 13.94 8.31
CA ILE A 26 -5.15 12.91 7.32
C ILE A 26 -6.64 12.69 7.16
N ARG A 27 -7.15 12.68 5.92
CA ARG A 27 -8.58 12.48 5.61
C ARG A 27 -8.76 11.30 4.68
N GLY A 28 -9.80 10.50 4.96
CA GLY A 28 -10.08 9.31 4.19
C GLY A 28 -11.54 8.88 4.24
N THR A 29 -11.78 7.71 3.67
CA THR A 29 -13.07 7.04 3.61
C THR A 29 -12.97 5.66 4.25
N GLU A 30 -13.90 5.37 5.13
CA GLU A 30 -14.13 4.06 5.73
C GLU A 30 -15.25 3.34 4.99
N TYR A 31 -15.07 2.05 4.75
CA TYR A 31 -16.09 1.12 4.26
C TYR A 31 -16.22 -0.01 5.27
N ARG A 32 -17.36 -0.09 5.96
CA ARG A 32 -17.58 -1.02 7.06
C ARG A 32 -18.79 -1.90 6.80
N PRO A 33 -18.64 -3.23 6.76
CA PRO A 33 -19.75 -4.15 6.83
C PRO A 33 -20.42 -4.08 8.20
N GLU A 34 -21.65 -4.59 8.34
CA GLU A 34 -22.27 -4.81 9.63
C GLU A 34 -21.51 -5.89 10.41
N GLY A 35 -21.35 -5.70 11.72
CA GLY A 35 -20.68 -6.64 12.63
C GLY A 35 -19.73 -5.95 13.60
N ASP A 36 -19.24 -6.74 14.52
CA ASP A 36 -18.25 -6.36 15.53
C ASP A 36 -16.99 -7.21 15.39
N CYS A 37 -15.90 -6.77 15.99
CA CYS A 37 -14.60 -7.43 15.94
C CYS A 37 -14.12 -7.68 14.50
N LEU A 38 -14.33 -6.69 13.62
CA LEU A 38 -14.01 -6.79 12.20
C LEU A 38 -12.50 -6.68 11.96
N PRO A 39 -11.89 -7.54 11.14
CA PRO A 39 -10.52 -7.37 10.72
C PRO A 39 -10.34 -6.05 9.98
N ILE A 40 -9.18 -5.42 10.16
CA ILE A 40 -8.86 -4.10 9.60
C ILE A 40 -8.15 -4.26 8.27
N ALA A 41 -8.52 -3.46 7.26
CA ALA A 41 -7.75 -3.32 6.03
C ALA A 41 -7.47 -1.84 5.73
N ILE A 42 -6.22 -1.49 5.43
CA ILE A 42 -5.84 -0.12 5.08
C ILE A 42 -5.21 -0.13 3.70
N VAL A 43 -5.72 0.73 2.80
CA VAL A 43 -5.36 0.75 1.38
C VAL A 43 -4.69 2.07 1.03
N SER A 44 -3.42 2.00 0.62
CA SER A 44 -2.53 3.11 0.31
C SER A 44 -2.41 3.35 -1.20
N HIS A 45 -2.64 4.58 -1.65
CA HIS A 45 -2.50 4.97 -3.04
C HIS A 45 -1.03 5.19 -3.44
N GLY A 46 -0.77 5.27 -4.77
CA GLY A 46 0.56 5.54 -5.32
C GLY A 46 0.90 7.02 -5.42
N PHE A 47 2.10 7.31 -5.94
CA PHE A 47 2.61 8.65 -6.20
C PHE A 47 1.67 9.48 -7.08
N MET A 48 1.42 10.72 -6.72
CA MET A 48 0.50 11.65 -7.40
C MET A 48 -0.96 11.18 -7.49
N ALA A 49 -1.31 10.08 -6.84
CA ALA A 49 -2.66 9.54 -6.78
C ALA A 49 -3.41 10.08 -5.56
N PHE A 50 -4.60 9.56 -5.30
CA PHE A 50 -5.45 9.91 -4.17
C PHE A 50 -6.37 8.72 -3.86
N GLN A 51 -7.06 8.75 -2.72
CA GLN A 51 -7.83 7.63 -2.18
C GLN A 51 -8.81 6.99 -3.18
N ASP A 52 -9.43 7.78 -4.08
CA ASP A 52 -10.39 7.23 -5.05
C ASP A 52 -9.74 6.31 -6.09
N THR A 53 -8.43 6.42 -6.31
CA THR A 53 -7.69 5.56 -7.26
C THR A 53 -7.55 4.12 -6.74
N VAL A 54 -7.68 3.92 -5.44
CA VAL A 54 -7.60 2.60 -4.77
C VAL A 54 -8.90 2.19 -4.10
N ARG A 55 -9.94 3.03 -4.17
CA ARG A 55 -11.25 2.80 -3.57
C ARG A 55 -11.85 1.44 -3.88
N GLN A 56 -11.70 0.96 -5.13
CA GLN A 56 -12.23 -0.34 -5.55
C GLN A 56 -11.69 -1.49 -4.68
N TYR A 57 -10.45 -1.42 -4.25
CA TYR A 57 -9.85 -2.45 -3.39
C TYR A 57 -10.39 -2.37 -1.97
N ALA A 58 -10.55 -1.16 -1.43
CA ALA A 58 -11.18 -0.97 -0.12
C ALA A 58 -12.62 -1.51 -0.09
N VAL A 59 -13.41 -1.26 -1.14
CA VAL A 59 -14.77 -1.81 -1.27
C VAL A 59 -14.75 -3.34 -1.34
N VAL A 60 -13.85 -3.93 -2.12
CA VAL A 60 -13.70 -5.40 -2.21
C VAL A 60 -13.35 -6.00 -0.86
N LEU A 61 -12.42 -5.39 -0.12
CA LEU A 61 -12.04 -5.85 1.23
C LEU A 61 -13.22 -5.74 2.21
N ALA A 62 -14.03 -4.68 2.12
CA ALA A 62 -15.25 -4.55 2.92
C ALA A 62 -16.30 -5.62 2.54
N GLU A 63 -16.45 -5.96 1.25
CA GLU A 63 -17.30 -7.08 0.79
C GLU A 63 -16.81 -8.45 1.31
N MET A 64 -15.54 -8.53 1.72
CA MET A 64 -14.91 -9.73 2.32
C MET A 64 -14.93 -9.72 3.86
N GLY A 65 -15.57 -8.73 4.49
CA GLY A 65 -15.75 -8.69 5.93
C GLY A 65 -14.77 -7.79 6.69
N TYR A 66 -13.84 -7.11 6.03
CA TYR A 66 -12.93 -6.16 6.65
C TYR A 66 -13.61 -4.79 6.89
N VAL A 67 -13.34 -4.15 8.03
CA VAL A 67 -13.46 -2.70 8.06
C VAL A 67 -12.29 -2.11 7.30
N SER A 68 -12.55 -1.46 6.16
CA SER A 68 -11.51 -1.02 5.25
C SER A 68 -11.43 0.50 5.13
N TYR A 69 -10.21 0.99 5.04
CA TYR A 69 -9.88 2.40 4.98
C TYR A 69 -9.08 2.71 3.72
N CYS A 70 -9.45 3.75 2.98
CA CYS A 70 -8.57 4.40 2.02
C CYS A 70 -8.48 5.89 2.35
N PHE A 71 -7.33 6.51 2.17
CA PHE A 71 -7.05 7.86 2.62
C PHE A 71 -6.09 8.57 1.67
N ASP A 72 -5.99 9.89 1.78
CA ASP A 72 -5.02 10.67 1.06
C ASP A 72 -3.78 10.91 1.95
N PHE A 73 -2.59 10.58 1.45
CA PHE A 73 -1.35 10.94 2.12
C PHE A 73 -1.17 12.45 2.22
N CYS A 74 -0.61 12.94 3.32
CA CYS A 74 -0.31 14.35 3.51
C CYS A 74 0.70 14.84 2.47
N GLY A 75 0.28 15.83 1.65
CA GLY A 75 1.09 16.31 0.52
C GLY A 75 1.23 15.33 -0.64
N GLY A 76 0.59 14.16 -0.61
CA GLY A 76 0.73 13.10 -1.63
C GLY A 76 0.03 13.39 -2.95
N CYS A 77 -0.83 14.40 -3.02
CA CYS A 77 -1.63 14.71 -4.21
C CYS A 77 -1.67 16.21 -4.52
N VAL A 78 -1.66 16.54 -5.83
CA VAL A 78 -1.66 17.95 -6.29
C VAL A 78 -3.08 18.51 -6.43
N ILE A 79 -4.07 17.72 -6.85
CA ILE A 79 -5.34 18.26 -7.37
C ILE A 79 -6.55 17.82 -6.54
N LYS A 80 -6.59 16.60 -6.03
CA LYS A 80 -7.78 16.00 -5.43
C LYS A 80 -7.59 15.49 -4.01
N GLY A 81 -6.39 15.57 -3.46
CA GLY A 81 -6.12 15.19 -2.08
C GLY A 81 -6.87 16.08 -1.10
N LYS A 82 -7.37 15.48 -0.04
CA LYS A 82 -8.12 16.16 1.02
C LYS A 82 -7.32 16.32 2.31
N SER A 83 -6.25 15.55 2.46
CA SER A 83 -5.33 15.64 3.60
C SER A 83 -4.49 16.91 3.51
N ASP A 84 -4.03 17.38 4.66
CA ASP A 84 -3.17 18.57 4.78
C ASP A 84 -1.78 18.31 4.20
N GLY A 85 -0.92 19.30 4.22
CA GLY A 85 0.48 19.19 3.86
C GLY A 85 0.81 19.66 2.43
N SER A 86 2.11 19.82 2.20
CA SER A 86 2.66 20.27 0.92
C SER A 86 3.41 19.15 0.23
N THR A 87 3.33 19.11 -1.10
CA THR A 87 4.12 18.15 -1.89
C THR A 87 5.63 18.36 -1.73
N ALA A 88 6.05 19.56 -1.30
CA ALA A 88 7.44 19.86 -1.02
C ALA A 88 7.93 19.32 0.34
N GLU A 89 7.02 18.88 1.20
CA GLU A 89 7.33 18.31 2.53
C GLU A 89 7.02 16.82 2.61
N MET A 90 6.42 16.26 1.55
CA MET A 90 6.10 14.84 1.44
C MET A 90 7.33 14.02 1.06
N SER A 91 7.46 12.83 1.63
CA SER A 91 8.42 11.79 1.27
C SER A 91 7.84 10.40 1.57
N VAL A 92 8.53 9.35 1.13
CA VAL A 92 8.16 7.96 1.49
C VAL A 92 8.09 7.79 3.01
N LEU A 93 9.03 8.39 3.77
CA LEU A 93 9.04 8.27 5.23
C LEU A 93 7.91 9.06 5.90
N THR A 94 7.52 10.21 5.36
CA THR A 94 6.34 10.93 5.89
C THR A 94 5.05 10.19 5.58
N GLU A 95 4.94 9.52 4.43
CA GLU A 95 3.81 8.67 4.09
C GLU A 95 3.73 7.41 4.99
N VAL A 96 4.88 6.84 5.40
CA VAL A 96 4.91 5.77 6.42
C VAL A 96 4.31 6.27 7.74
N LYS A 97 4.67 7.48 8.19
CA LYS A 97 4.08 8.08 9.42
C LYS A 97 2.58 8.33 9.27
N ASP A 98 2.11 8.75 8.09
CA ASP A 98 0.68 8.91 7.81
C ASP A 98 -0.04 7.56 7.94
N LEU A 99 0.51 6.51 7.33
CA LEU A 99 -0.06 5.16 7.41
C LEU A 99 -0.08 4.65 8.86
N GLU A 100 0.98 4.85 9.64
CA GLU A 100 1.01 4.53 11.08
C GLU A 100 -0.07 5.28 11.87
N ALA A 101 -0.37 6.54 11.53
CA ALA A 101 -1.44 7.29 12.17
C ALA A 101 -2.82 6.72 11.82
N VAL A 102 -3.04 6.31 10.57
CA VAL A 102 -4.28 5.64 10.14
C VAL A 102 -4.43 4.27 10.83
N ILE A 103 -3.34 3.49 10.97
CA ILE A 103 -3.34 2.22 11.70
C ILE A 103 -3.79 2.44 13.15
N ARG A 104 -3.21 3.42 13.85
CA ARG A 104 -3.60 3.76 15.23
C ARG A 104 -5.08 4.17 15.31
N TYR A 105 -5.56 4.98 14.36
CA TYR A 105 -6.96 5.38 14.29
C TYR A 105 -7.88 4.16 14.13
N ALA A 106 -7.60 3.29 13.17
CA ALA A 106 -8.41 2.12 12.87
C ALA A 106 -8.46 1.11 14.03
N ARG A 107 -7.31 0.87 14.69
CA ARG A 107 -7.21 0.02 15.88
C ARG A 107 -8.04 0.52 17.06
N GLY A 108 -8.25 1.82 17.18
CA GLY A 108 -9.01 2.44 18.25
C GLY A 108 -10.54 2.43 18.03
N ARG A 109 -11.05 1.78 17.00
CA ARG A 109 -12.49 1.68 16.75
C ARG A 109 -13.09 0.47 17.49
N GLU A 110 -14.21 0.66 18.16
CA GLU A 110 -14.88 -0.36 18.99
C GLU A 110 -15.26 -1.62 18.19
N TYR A 111 -15.58 -1.45 16.90
CA TYR A 111 -15.95 -2.53 16.01
C TYR A 111 -14.76 -3.23 15.32
N SER A 112 -13.53 -2.77 15.55
CA SER A 112 -12.32 -3.29 14.91
C SER A 112 -11.67 -4.41 15.73
N ASN A 113 -11.15 -5.41 15.04
CA ASN A 113 -10.21 -6.37 15.62
C ASN A 113 -8.77 -5.82 15.51
N PRO A 114 -8.15 -5.33 16.59
CA PRO A 114 -6.82 -4.72 16.55
C PRO A 114 -5.68 -5.71 16.29
N GLU A 115 -5.96 -7.02 16.36
CA GLU A 115 -4.96 -8.09 16.18
C GLU A 115 -4.93 -8.62 14.72
N GLU A 116 -5.90 -8.23 13.90
CA GLU A 116 -5.96 -8.68 12.51
C GLU A 116 -5.96 -7.49 11.54
N ILE A 117 -4.76 -7.13 11.07
CA ILE A 117 -4.54 -5.94 10.23
C ILE A 117 -3.89 -6.34 8.91
N LEU A 118 -4.56 -5.98 7.82
CA LEU A 118 -4.05 -6.08 6.46
C LEU A 118 -3.63 -4.70 5.96
N LEU A 119 -2.40 -4.55 5.52
CA LEU A 119 -1.95 -3.42 4.73
C LEU A 119 -1.96 -3.77 3.25
N MET A 120 -2.56 -2.92 2.44
CA MET A 120 -2.53 -3.02 0.99
C MET A 120 -2.00 -1.72 0.40
N GLY A 121 -1.11 -1.82 -0.59
CA GLY A 121 -0.62 -0.63 -1.27
C GLY A 121 -0.37 -0.84 -2.75
N CYS A 122 -0.56 0.24 -3.52
CA CYS A 122 -0.31 0.29 -4.95
C CYS A 122 0.90 1.20 -5.24
N SER A 123 1.84 0.75 -6.10
CA SER A 123 3.00 1.55 -6.50
C SER A 123 3.80 2.07 -5.28
N GLN A 124 3.99 3.39 -5.11
CA GLN A 124 4.64 3.98 -3.93
C GLN A 124 3.93 3.56 -2.63
N GLY A 125 2.59 3.54 -2.61
CA GLY A 125 1.84 3.05 -1.46
C GLY A 125 2.13 1.59 -1.12
N GLY A 126 2.53 0.77 -2.10
CA GLY A 126 3.02 -0.60 -1.87
C GLY A 126 4.37 -0.64 -1.15
N PHE A 127 5.28 0.24 -1.51
CA PHE A 127 6.57 0.38 -0.81
C PHE A 127 6.38 0.94 0.62
N VAL A 128 5.58 1.99 0.77
CA VAL A 128 5.20 2.54 2.08
C VAL A 128 4.57 1.48 2.98
N SER A 129 3.64 0.68 2.44
CA SER A 129 2.99 -0.42 3.19
C SER A 129 3.99 -1.51 3.60
N ALA A 130 4.96 -1.83 2.74
CA ALA A 130 6.00 -2.81 3.06
C ALA A 130 6.93 -2.33 4.19
N ILE A 131 7.37 -1.05 4.15
CA ILE A 131 8.16 -0.45 5.24
C ILE A 131 7.36 -0.44 6.54
N ALA A 132 6.10 -0.01 6.50
CA ALA A 132 5.24 0.02 7.69
C ALA A 132 5.02 -1.40 8.26
N ALA A 133 4.79 -2.41 7.40
CA ALA A 133 4.62 -3.80 7.82
C ALA A 133 5.88 -4.35 8.49
N SER A 134 7.07 -4.06 7.95
CA SER A 134 8.36 -4.44 8.54
C SER A 134 8.56 -3.79 9.93
N LYS A 135 8.33 -2.48 10.04
CA LYS A 135 8.45 -1.73 11.31
C LYS A 135 7.44 -2.18 12.37
N LEU A 136 6.25 -2.60 11.96
CA LEU A 136 5.15 -3.03 12.81
C LEU A 136 4.96 -4.55 12.77
N ASN A 137 6.06 -5.29 12.52
CA ASN A 137 6.04 -6.75 12.55
C ASN A 137 5.47 -7.27 13.87
N GLY A 138 4.58 -8.25 13.82
CA GLY A 138 3.82 -8.74 14.98
C GLY A 138 2.51 -7.97 15.27
N ILE A 139 2.30 -6.79 14.66
CA ILE A 139 1.03 -6.05 14.68
C ILE A 139 0.26 -6.25 13.37
N ILE A 140 0.99 -6.22 12.26
CA ILE A 140 0.41 -6.43 10.93
C ILE A 140 0.40 -7.92 10.61
N SER A 141 -0.76 -8.45 10.22
CA SER A 141 -0.93 -9.87 9.88
C SER A 141 -0.72 -10.17 8.39
N LYS A 142 -1.11 -9.24 7.51
CA LYS A 142 -1.08 -9.45 6.05
C LYS A 142 -0.59 -8.19 5.30
N LEU A 143 0.20 -8.42 4.25
CA LEU A 143 0.70 -7.38 3.35
C LEU A 143 0.34 -7.70 1.90
N VAL A 144 -0.34 -6.79 1.22
CA VAL A 144 -0.69 -6.92 -0.20
C VAL A 144 -0.03 -5.78 -0.98
N MET A 145 0.75 -6.12 -1.98
CA MET A 145 1.45 -5.15 -2.81
C MET A 145 1.09 -5.32 -4.29
N PHE A 146 0.50 -4.29 -4.87
CA PHE A 146 0.25 -4.24 -6.31
C PHE A 146 1.28 -3.32 -6.98
N TYR A 147 2.05 -3.88 -7.91
CA TYR A 147 3.12 -3.19 -8.65
C TYR A 147 3.94 -2.22 -7.76
N PRO A 148 4.47 -2.68 -6.59
CA PRO A 148 5.09 -1.80 -5.60
C PRO A 148 6.32 -1.10 -6.19
N ALA A 149 6.47 0.20 -5.91
CA ALA A 149 7.57 1.02 -6.41
C ALA A 149 8.85 0.84 -5.57
N LEU A 150 9.32 -0.39 -5.48
CA LEU A 150 10.55 -0.77 -4.75
C LEU A 150 11.83 -0.19 -5.39
N CYS A 151 11.72 0.38 -6.60
CA CYS A 151 12.83 1.04 -7.29
C CYS A 151 13.15 2.45 -6.79
N ILE A 152 12.30 3.05 -5.92
CA ILE A 152 12.44 4.46 -5.52
C ILE A 152 13.84 4.82 -5.01
N PRO A 153 14.51 4.04 -4.12
CA PRO A 153 15.86 4.35 -3.70
C PRO A 153 16.90 4.28 -4.83
N ASP A 154 16.78 3.32 -5.75
CA ASP A 154 17.66 3.20 -6.91
C ASP A 154 17.45 4.35 -7.89
N ASP A 155 16.22 4.75 -8.14
CA ASP A 155 15.88 5.90 -8.97
C ASP A 155 16.44 7.19 -8.38
N ALA A 156 16.37 7.37 -7.06
CA ALA A 156 16.98 8.51 -6.37
C ALA A 156 18.50 8.53 -6.53
N ARG A 157 19.18 7.40 -6.36
CA ARG A 157 20.64 7.27 -6.62
C ARG A 157 21.01 7.54 -8.08
N ALA A 158 20.14 7.14 -9.00
CA ALA A 158 20.32 7.42 -10.43
C ALA A 158 19.97 8.86 -10.84
N GLY A 159 19.61 9.74 -9.90
CA GLY A 159 19.26 11.12 -10.19
C GLY A 159 17.96 11.28 -10.97
N LYS A 160 16.99 10.39 -10.77
CA LYS A 160 15.68 10.46 -11.43
C LYS A 160 14.55 10.17 -10.43
N MET A 161 13.41 10.83 -10.64
CA MET A 161 12.15 10.56 -9.96
C MET A 161 11.04 10.72 -10.98
N MET A 162 10.43 9.61 -11.41
CA MET A 162 9.43 9.57 -12.48
C MET A 162 9.92 10.31 -13.74
N PHE A 163 9.41 11.52 -13.98
CA PHE A 163 9.75 12.35 -15.15
C PHE A 163 10.87 13.36 -14.87
N ALA A 164 11.24 13.54 -13.61
CA ALA A 164 12.27 14.49 -13.22
C ALA A 164 13.66 13.85 -13.26
N LYS A 165 14.65 14.68 -13.63
CA LYS A 165 16.08 14.36 -13.53
C LYS A 165 16.75 15.42 -12.67
N PHE A 166 17.73 15.02 -11.89
CA PHE A 166 18.51 15.90 -11.00
C PHE A 166 19.91 15.30 -10.79
N ASP A 167 20.82 16.11 -10.29
CA ASP A 167 22.14 15.63 -9.84
C ASP A 167 22.00 15.07 -8.41
N PRO A 168 22.24 13.77 -8.18
CA PRO A 168 22.17 13.20 -6.83
C PRO A 168 23.28 13.71 -5.89
N GLY A 169 24.39 14.24 -6.45
CA GLY A 169 25.45 14.90 -5.68
C GLY A 169 25.10 16.33 -5.26
N ASN A 170 24.12 16.96 -5.94
CA ASN A 170 23.66 18.31 -5.65
C ASN A 170 22.15 18.41 -5.82
N ILE A 171 21.41 17.79 -4.88
CA ILE A 171 19.95 17.69 -4.91
C ILE A 171 19.33 19.09 -4.79
N PRO A 172 18.54 19.54 -5.78
CA PRO A 172 17.89 20.86 -5.71
C PRO A 172 16.82 20.89 -4.63
N ASP A 173 16.56 22.07 -4.06
CA ASP A 173 15.55 22.25 -3.01
C ASP A 173 14.15 21.86 -3.50
N ILE A 174 13.85 22.10 -4.78
CA ILE A 174 12.59 21.69 -5.44
C ILE A 174 12.88 20.90 -6.71
N ILE A 175 12.35 19.71 -6.77
CA ILE A 175 12.37 18.83 -7.95
C ILE A 175 11.01 18.91 -8.64
N ARG A 176 10.98 19.36 -9.88
CA ARG A 176 9.74 19.47 -10.67
C ARG A 176 9.42 18.14 -11.33
N CYS A 177 8.45 17.41 -10.77
CA CYS A 177 7.98 16.14 -11.31
C CYS A 177 6.60 16.32 -11.95
N GLY A 178 6.56 16.80 -13.20
CA GLY A 178 5.31 17.18 -13.85
C GLY A 178 4.58 18.29 -13.05
N PRO A 179 3.31 18.13 -12.68
CA PRO A 179 2.57 19.09 -11.88
C PRO A 179 2.99 19.13 -10.40
N MET A 180 3.75 18.15 -9.93
CA MET A 180 4.16 18.03 -8.53
C MET A 180 5.52 18.69 -8.31
N LYS A 181 5.61 19.48 -7.25
CA LYS A 181 6.86 20.09 -6.77
C LYS A 181 7.30 19.30 -5.54
N LEU A 182 8.27 18.41 -5.72
CA LEU A 182 8.85 17.66 -4.61
C LEU A 182 9.96 18.47 -3.95
N GLY A 183 9.97 18.48 -2.63
CA GLY A 183 11.14 18.99 -1.89
C GLY A 183 12.30 17.99 -1.92
N LYS A 184 13.49 18.48 -1.64
CA LYS A 184 14.70 17.62 -1.55
C LYS A 184 14.59 16.53 -0.47
N CYS A 185 13.69 16.69 0.51
CA CYS A 185 13.41 15.67 1.52
C CYS A 185 13.01 14.35 0.89
N TYR A 186 12.23 14.40 -0.21
CA TYR A 186 11.79 13.18 -0.90
C TYR A 186 12.97 12.30 -1.33
N VAL A 187 14.00 12.91 -1.90
CA VAL A 187 15.21 12.18 -2.33
C VAL A 187 16.11 11.84 -1.14
N ARG A 188 16.33 12.80 -0.22
CA ARG A 188 17.19 12.59 0.96
C ARG A 188 16.76 11.42 1.82
N ASP A 189 15.47 11.26 2.00
CA ASP A 189 14.90 10.23 2.85
C ASP A 189 15.10 8.81 2.29
N VAL A 190 15.29 8.68 0.96
CA VAL A 190 15.37 7.36 0.32
C VAL A 190 16.71 7.05 -0.34
N ILE A 191 17.55 8.04 -0.66
CA ILE A 191 18.78 7.84 -1.44
C ILE A 191 19.78 6.89 -0.78
N GLY A 192 19.82 6.89 0.55
CA GLY A 192 20.68 6.00 1.36
C GLY A 192 20.04 4.66 1.71
N MET A 193 18.76 4.42 1.35
CA MET A 193 18.06 3.19 1.74
C MET A 193 18.48 1.99 0.89
N ASP A 194 18.63 0.84 1.52
CA ASP A 194 18.50 -0.45 0.84
C ASP A 194 17.04 -0.90 0.96
N THR A 195 16.35 -0.93 -0.18
CA THR A 195 14.93 -1.29 -0.25
C THR A 195 14.61 -2.60 0.46
N TYR A 196 15.46 -3.61 0.26
CA TYR A 196 15.19 -4.97 0.75
C TYR A 196 15.51 -5.11 2.24
N GLN A 197 16.52 -4.39 2.73
CA GLN A 197 16.79 -4.30 4.18
C GLN A 197 15.64 -3.62 4.93
N GLU A 198 15.03 -2.56 4.33
CA GLU A 198 13.92 -1.85 4.97
C GLU A 198 12.64 -2.70 5.12
N ILE A 199 12.44 -3.69 4.24
CA ILE A 199 11.19 -4.44 4.19
C ILE A 199 11.30 -5.91 4.67
N GLN A 200 12.52 -6.42 4.90
CA GLN A 200 12.78 -7.87 5.10
C GLN A 200 12.20 -8.47 6.38
N ASP A 201 11.99 -7.66 7.41
CA ASP A 201 11.65 -8.16 8.75
C ASP A 201 10.16 -8.54 8.90
N PHE A 202 9.32 -8.23 7.91
CA PHE A 202 7.91 -8.61 7.96
C PHE A 202 7.74 -10.13 7.81
N SER A 203 7.08 -10.75 8.81
CA SER A 203 6.89 -12.20 8.91
C SER A 203 5.46 -12.69 8.64
N GLY A 204 4.47 -11.79 8.47
CA GLY A 204 3.09 -12.13 8.15
C GLY A 204 2.86 -12.62 6.70
N ASP A 205 1.63 -12.90 6.32
CA ASP A 205 1.30 -13.33 4.96
C ASP A 205 1.51 -12.23 3.92
N ILE A 206 2.06 -12.56 2.76
CA ILE A 206 2.39 -11.61 1.70
C ILE A 206 1.78 -12.02 0.36
N LEU A 207 1.12 -11.06 -0.29
CA LEU A 207 0.73 -11.15 -1.69
C LEU A 207 1.38 -10.04 -2.51
N ILE A 208 2.10 -10.40 -3.56
CA ILE A 208 2.65 -9.48 -4.55
C ILE A 208 2.01 -9.75 -5.91
N VAL A 209 1.50 -8.70 -6.57
CA VAL A 209 0.97 -8.81 -7.94
C VAL A 209 1.61 -7.72 -8.80
N HIS A 210 2.22 -8.09 -9.93
CA HIS A 210 2.93 -7.14 -10.79
C HIS A 210 2.71 -7.45 -12.29
N GLY A 211 2.60 -6.41 -13.11
CA GLY A 211 2.40 -6.55 -14.54
C GLY A 211 3.71 -6.82 -15.29
N THR A 212 3.72 -7.80 -16.21
CA THR A 212 4.94 -8.18 -16.97
C THR A 212 5.39 -7.12 -17.99
N LYS A 213 4.52 -6.15 -18.32
CA LYS A 213 4.81 -5.03 -19.23
C LYS A 213 4.79 -3.66 -18.52
N ASP A 214 5.06 -3.66 -17.22
CA ASP A 214 5.23 -2.43 -16.45
C ASP A 214 6.51 -1.70 -16.89
N LYS A 215 6.35 -0.47 -17.41
CA LYS A 215 7.47 0.38 -17.89
C LYS A 215 7.87 1.46 -16.90
N ILE A 216 7.12 1.59 -15.80
CA ILE A 216 7.40 2.56 -14.73
C ILE A 216 8.25 1.90 -13.65
N VAL A 217 7.81 0.73 -13.19
CA VAL A 217 8.53 -0.08 -12.20
C VAL A 217 8.83 -1.44 -12.82
N ASN A 218 10.11 -1.79 -12.94
CA ASN A 218 10.49 -3.10 -13.45
C ASN A 218 10.01 -4.20 -12.48
N MET A 219 9.33 -5.23 -13.01
CA MET A 219 8.81 -6.35 -12.24
C MET A 219 9.91 -7.11 -11.46
N GLU A 220 11.17 -7.05 -11.90
CA GLU A 220 12.30 -7.69 -11.21
C GLU A 220 12.44 -7.23 -9.76
N TYR A 221 12.06 -5.99 -9.42
CA TYR A 221 12.02 -5.54 -8.02
C TYR A 221 11.04 -6.36 -7.18
N SER A 222 9.86 -6.65 -7.71
CA SER A 222 8.87 -7.50 -7.03
C SER A 222 9.31 -8.96 -6.94
N LYS A 223 9.95 -9.46 -7.99
CA LYS A 223 10.49 -10.83 -8.00
C LYS A 223 11.58 -10.99 -6.94
N ARG A 224 12.52 -10.05 -6.87
CA ARG A 224 13.57 -10.03 -5.82
C ARG A 224 12.97 -9.93 -4.41
N ALA A 225 11.91 -9.12 -4.22
CA ALA A 225 11.22 -9.07 -2.92
C ALA A 225 10.58 -10.42 -2.56
N TYR A 226 9.93 -11.08 -3.54
CA TYR A 226 9.38 -12.43 -3.36
C TYR A 226 10.46 -13.44 -2.97
N GLU A 227 11.60 -13.45 -3.68
CA GLU A 227 12.73 -14.33 -3.38
C GLU A 227 13.26 -14.10 -1.96
N MET A 228 13.56 -12.85 -1.60
CA MET A 228 14.01 -12.46 -0.25
C MET A 228 13.02 -12.91 0.84
N TYR A 229 11.74 -12.60 0.69
CA TYR A 229 10.75 -13.01 1.68
C TYR A 229 10.61 -14.53 1.77
N SER A 230 10.67 -15.25 0.63
CA SER A 230 10.61 -16.72 0.61
C SER A 230 11.81 -17.36 1.30
N GLU A 231 13.02 -16.82 1.08
CA GLU A 231 14.24 -17.29 1.76
C GLU A 231 14.17 -17.06 3.29
N ASN A 232 13.64 -15.91 3.72
CA ASN A 232 13.50 -15.60 5.14
C ASN A 232 12.46 -16.53 5.81
N ARG A 233 11.40 -16.95 5.10
CA ARG A 233 10.42 -17.95 5.60
C ARG A 233 11.07 -19.32 5.84
N GLY A 234 11.95 -19.74 4.94
CA GLY A 234 12.69 -21.00 5.10
C GLY A 234 13.61 -21.06 6.31
N LYS A 235 13.90 -19.92 6.95
CA LYS A 235 14.78 -19.81 8.13
C LYS A 235 14.01 -19.70 9.45
N ASN A 236 12.72 -19.36 9.39
CA ASN A 236 11.90 -19.05 10.57
C ASN A 236 10.64 -19.94 10.59
N ASP A 237 10.56 -20.87 11.51
CA ASP A 237 9.36 -21.66 11.77
C ASP A 237 8.20 -20.74 12.22
N GLY A 238 7.02 -20.92 11.61
CA GLY A 238 5.82 -20.13 11.93
C GLY A 238 5.65 -18.83 11.20
N ALA A 239 6.53 -18.50 10.23
CA ALA A 239 6.34 -17.35 9.34
C ALA A 239 5.18 -17.58 8.36
N GLY A 240 4.49 -16.49 7.99
CA GLY A 240 3.38 -16.51 7.03
C GLY A 240 3.79 -16.89 5.61
N THR A 241 2.83 -17.02 4.74
CA THR A 241 3.00 -17.41 3.33
C THR A 241 3.45 -16.24 2.45
N VAL A 242 4.14 -16.53 1.35
CA VAL A 242 4.50 -15.54 0.33
C VAL A 242 4.00 -16.00 -1.03
N SER A 243 3.22 -15.14 -1.68
CA SER A 243 2.68 -15.39 -3.02
C SER A 243 3.08 -14.28 -3.98
N PHE A 244 3.50 -14.65 -5.19
CA PHE A 244 3.80 -13.72 -6.27
C PHE A 244 3.07 -14.12 -7.55
N PHE A 245 2.29 -13.19 -8.12
CA PHE A 245 1.55 -13.42 -9.35
C PHE A 245 1.93 -12.38 -10.41
N PRO A 246 2.73 -12.75 -11.42
CA PRO A 246 2.95 -11.92 -12.60
C PRO A 246 1.69 -11.87 -13.45
N LEU A 247 1.22 -10.67 -13.81
CA LEU A 247 0.10 -10.45 -14.71
C LEU A 247 0.61 -10.25 -16.12
N ASP A 248 0.39 -11.25 -16.99
CA ASP A 248 0.85 -11.17 -18.38
C ASP A 248 0.23 -9.99 -19.14
N GLY A 249 1.09 -9.18 -19.77
CA GLY A 249 0.72 -7.96 -20.49
C GLY A 249 0.28 -6.81 -19.58
N GLY A 250 0.27 -6.97 -18.25
CA GLY A 250 -0.08 -5.94 -17.28
C GLY A 250 0.91 -4.79 -17.32
N ARG A 251 0.39 -3.53 -17.27
CA ARG A 251 1.16 -2.29 -17.19
C ARG A 251 1.05 -1.71 -15.79
N HIS A 252 1.81 -0.67 -15.49
CA HIS A 252 1.67 0.10 -14.26
C HIS A 252 0.26 0.66 -14.11
N GLY A 253 -0.34 0.53 -12.91
CA GLY A 253 -1.70 1.01 -12.65
C GLY A 253 -2.79 0.18 -13.34
N PHE A 254 -2.61 -1.07 -13.51
CA PHE A 254 -3.49 -2.08 -14.10
C PHE A 254 -4.66 -1.57 -14.97
N SER A 255 -4.94 -2.21 -16.07
CA SER A 255 -6.18 -2.01 -16.83
C SER A 255 -7.35 -2.70 -16.11
N LYS A 256 -8.60 -2.36 -16.46
CA LYS A 256 -9.81 -3.02 -15.90
C LYS A 256 -9.77 -4.54 -15.94
N ARG A 257 -9.13 -5.14 -16.96
CA ARG A 257 -8.96 -6.59 -17.10
C ARG A 257 -7.96 -7.10 -16.05
N HIS A 258 -6.82 -6.43 -15.94
CA HIS A 258 -5.77 -6.82 -14.99
C HIS A 258 -6.17 -6.55 -13.55
N ASP A 259 -6.92 -5.47 -13.29
CA ASP A 259 -7.54 -5.22 -11.98
C ASP A 259 -8.45 -6.37 -11.53
N ARG A 260 -9.30 -6.86 -12.43
CA ARG A 260 -10.16 -8.03 -12.11
C ARG A 260 -9.36 -9.26 -11.77
N ALA A 261 -8.27 -9.52 -12.48
CA ALA A 261 -7.38 -10.64 -12.18
C ALA A 261 -6.66 -10.45 -10.84
N ALA A 262 -6.11 -9.26 -10.58
CA ALA A 262 -5.45 -8.92 -9.32
C ALA A 262 -6.42 -9.04 -8.12
N ILE A 263 -7.65 -8.57 -8.25
CA ILE A 263 -8.72 -8.77 -7.24
C ILE A 263 -9.04 -10.27 -7.07
N GLY A 264 -8.97 -11.07 -8.14
CA GLY A 264 -9.11 -12.53 -8.06
C GLY A 264 -8.03 -13.15 -7.18
N TYR A 265 -6.76 -12.79 -7.38
CA TYR A 265 -5.66 -13.24 -6.53
C TYR A 265 -5.77 -12.73 -5.09
N LEU A 266 -6.21 -11.48 -4.87
CA LEU A 266 -6.49 -10.96 -3.54
C LEU A 266 -7.54 -11.82 -2.81
N LYS A 267 -8.64 -12.14 -3.47
CA LYS A 267 -9.70 -12.98 -2.89
C LYS A 267 -9.21 -14.41 -2.59
N GLN A 268 -8.42 -14.99 -3.48
CA GLN A 268 -7.82 -16.31 -3.27
C GLN A 268 -6.86 -16.30 -2.07
N PHE A 269 -5.99 -15.30 -1.98
CA PHE A 269 -5.05 -15.12 -0.88
C PHE A 269 -5.75 -15.03 0.48
N LEU A 270 -6.85 -14.28 0.56
CA LEU A 270 -7.60 -14.11 1.79
C LEU A 270 -8.48 -15.32 2.14
N ALA A 271 -8.90 -16.11 1.17
CA ALA A 271 -9.69 -17.31 1.41
C ALA A 271 -8.88 -18.49 2.01
N VAL A 272 -7.56 -18.54 1.76
CA VAL A 272 -6.67 -19.60 2.29
C VAL A 272 -6.37 -19.40 3.78
N GLY A 273 -6.50 -18.20 4.32
CA GLY A 273 -6.23 -17.87 5.72
C GLY A 273 -7.47 -17.74 6.61
N SER A 274 -8.66 -18.11 6.12
CA SER A 274 -9.88 -18.15 6.95
C SER A 274 -10.01 -19.53 7.59
N PRO A 275 -10.16 -19.61 8.94
CA PRO A 275 -10.35 -20.86 9.66
C PRO A 275 -11.64 -21.58 9.28
#